data_1e08fc9adae51325369da5002aa3b306
#
_entry.id   1e08fc9adae51325369da5002aa3b306
#
_cell.length_a   1.000
_cell.length_b   1.000
_cell.length_c   1.000
_cell.angle_alpha   90.00
_cell.angle_beta   90.00
_cell.angle_gamma   90.00
#
_symmetry.space_group_name_H-M   'P 1'
#
loop_
_entity.id
_entity.type
_entity.pdbx_description
1 polymer ?
#
loop_
_entity_poly.entity_id
_entity_poly.type
_entity_poly.pdbx_seq_one_letter_code
_entity_poly.pdbx_strand_id
1 'polypeptide(L)'
;QQQYGSKLHLIEREGKQGLGTAYIRGFEFALEHEYDYVCEMDADFSHNPNDLMELYKACAYGGADVAIGSRYIKGVNVVNWPMGRVLMSYFASIYVRLVTGIPVMDTTAGFKCYHRSVLETIDPEKIRFIGYAFQIEMKFTAWKHGFKITEVPIIFTDRAKGTSKMSKGIFKEAVIGVLQMKIGSLFRKYEPYQETSVSQSAA
;
A
#
# COMPACT_ATOMS: atom_id res chain seq x y z
N GLN A 1 -24.56 7.94 -3.77
CA GLN A 1 -24.97 8.03 -2.34
C GLN A 1 -26.41 7.53 -2.12
N GLN A 2 -27.39 7.88 -2.97
CA GLN A 2 -28.80 7.46 -2.79
C GLN A 2 -28.98 5.92 -2.66
N GLN A 3 -28.15 5.11 -3.36
CA GLN A 3 -28.27 3.66 -3.35
C GLN A 3 -27.59 2.99 -2.14
N TYR A 4 -26.54 3.58 -1.58
CA TYR A 4 -25.71 2.97 -0.53
C TYR A 4 -25.81 3.68 0.83
N GLY A 5 -26.55 4.81 0.89
CA GLY A 5 -26.82 5.56 2.12
C GLY A 5 -25.57 5.95 2.89
N SER A 6 -25.57 5.70 4.19
CA SER A 6 -24.46 6.01 5.10
C SER A 6 -23.22 5.12 4.93
N LYS A 7 -23.26 4.11 4.04
CA LYS A 7 -22.12 3.22 3.77
C LYS A 7 -21.15 3.78 2.73
N LEU A 8 -21.54 4.86 2.01
CA LEU A 8 -20.72 5.50 0.99
C LEU A 8 -20.42 6.94 1.39
N HIS A 9 -19.15 7.21 1.63
CA HIS A 9 -18.63 8.54 1.91
C HIS A 9 -17.82 9.04 0.73
N LEU A 10 -18.12 10.25 0.26
CA LEU A 10 -17.35 10.92 -0.79
C LEU A 10 -16.52 12.04 -0.17
N ILE A 11 -15.20 11.92 -0.31
CA ILE A 11 -14.27 12.95 0.13
C ILE A 11 -13.74 13.68 -1.10
N GLU A 12 -14.17 14.92 -1.29
CA GLU A 12 -13.71 15.78 -2.37
C GLU A 12 -12.50 16.60 -1.94
N ARG A 13 -11.58 16.85 -2.88
CA ARG A 13 -10.39 17.65 -2.65
C ARG A 13 -10.24 18.74 -3.71
N GLU A 14 -9.67 19.86 -3.32
CA GLU A 14 -9.39 20.97 -4.25
C GLU A 14 -8.22 20.61 -5.17
N GLY A 15 -8.51 20.00 -6.33
CA GLY A 15 -7.55 19.68 -7.37
C GLY A 15 -6.62 18.51 -7.06
N LYS A 16 -5.57 18.37 -7.89
CA LYS A 16 -4.59 17.29 -7.81
C LYS A 16 -3.46 17.64 -6.83
N GLN A 17 -3.42 16.98 -5.70
CA GLN A 17 -2.42 17.18 -4.65
C GLN A 17 -1.46 15.97 -4.50
N GLY A 18 -1.54 15.00 -5.41
CA GLY A 18 -0.79 13.75 -5.37
C GLY A 18 -1.61 12.55 -4.87
N LEU A 19 -1.10 11.35 -5.15
CA LEU A 19 -1.75 10.08 -4.77
C LEU A 19 -1.69 9.86 -3.26
N GLY A 20 -0.51 10.04 -2.65
CA GLY A 20 -0.28 9.81 -1.23
C GLY A 20 -1.18 10.65 -0.34
N THR A 21 -1.39 11.93 -0.68
CA THR A 21 -2.27 12.80 0.10
C THR A 21 -3.74 12.37 0.05
N ALA A 22 -4.16 11.68 -1.03
CA ALA A 22 -5.49 11.10 -1.10
C ALA A 22 -5.64 9.91 -0.14
N TYR A 23 -4.64 9.04 -0.10
CA TYR A 23 -4.64 7.91 0.82
C TYR A 23 -4.55 8.35 2.28
N ILE A 24 -3.66 9.30 2.60
CA ILE A 24 -3.56 9.85 3.96
C ILE A 24 -4.92 10.38 4.42
N ARG A 25 -5.62 11.16 3.60
CA ARG A 25 -6.96 11.66 3.96
C ARG A 25 -7.98 10.55 4.17
N GLY A 26 -7.89 9.46 3.38
CA GLY A 26 -8.71 8.27 3.56
C GLY A 26 -8.38 7.51 4.86
N PHE A 27 -7.10 7.44 5.23
CA PHE A 27 -6.66 6.82 6.48
C PHE A 27 -7.10 7.63 7.70
N GLU A 28 -6.97 8.96 7.67
CA GLU A 28 -7.48 9.85 8.72
C GLU A 28 -8.98 9.62 8.92
N PHE A 29 -9.76 9.64 7.84
CA PHE A 29 -11.19 9.35 7.90
C PHE A 29 -11.49 7.98 8.52
N ALA A 30 -10.74 6.95 8.16
CA ALA A 30 -10.94 5.61 8.68
C ALA A 30 -10.61 5.53 10.19
N LEU A 31 -9.55 6.21 10.63
CA LEU A 31 -9.18 6.29 12.04
C LEU A 31 -10.20 7.08 12.86
N GLU A 32 -10.69 8.20 12.33
CA GLU A 32 -11.75 9.02 12.95
C GLU A 32 -13.06 8.22 13.17
N HIS A 33 -13.33 7.25 12.28
CA HIS A 33 -14.54 6.40 12.33
C HIS A 33 -14.28 5.02 12.97
N GLU A 34 -13.13 4.85 13.60
CA GLU A 34 -12.78 3.66 14.38
C GLU A 34 -12.82 2.34 13.61
N TYR A 35 -12.49 2.35 12.30
CA TYR A 35 -12.38 1.12 11.52
C TYR A 35 -11.13 0.32 11.91
N ASP A 36 -11.29 -0.99 12.18
CA ASP A 36 -10.19 -1.89 12.55
C ASP A 36 -9.30 -2.27 11.37
N TYR A 37 -9.87 -2.35 10.18
CA TYR A 37 -9.18 -2.70 8.94
C TYR A 37 -9.47 -1.69 7.86
N VAL A 38 -8.42 -1.24 7.19
CA VAL A 38 -8.51 -0.23 6.12
C VAL A 38 -7.90 -0.79 4.85
N CYS A 39 -8.71 -0.88 3.79
CA CYS A 39 -8.25 -1.36 2.49
C CYS A 39 -8.13 -0.21 1.50
N GLU A 40 -7.08 -0.22 0.70
CA GLU A 40 -6.91 0.66 -0.45
C GLU A 40 -6.96 -0.13 -1.76
N MET A 41 -7.73 0.36 -2.72
CA MET A 41 -7.91 -0.27 -4.03
C MET A 41 -8.13 0.80 -5.10
N ASP A 42 -7.50 0.64 -6.26
CA ASP A 42 -7.76 1.53 -7.41
C ASP A 42 -9.16 1.28 -7.98
N ALA A 43 -9.88 2.37 -8.32
CA ALA A 43 -11.25 2.32 -8.86
C ALA A 43 -11.28 2.26 -10.39
N ASP A 44 -10.26 1.70 -11.04
CA ASP A 44 -10.11 1.62 -12.50
C ASP A 44 -10.32 0.21 -13.08
N PHE A 45 -10.88 -0.68 -12.27
CA PHE A 45 -11.15 -2.09 -12.58
C PHE A 45 -9.89 -2.94 -12.84
N SER A 46 -8.72 -2.49 -12.44
CA SER A 46 -7.49 -3.27 -12.54
C SER A 46 -7.38 -4.36 -11.47
N HIS A 47 -8.07 -4.19 -10.36
CA HIS A 47 -8.15 -5.15 -9.26
C HIS A 47 -9.50 -5.86 -9.22
N ASN A 48 -9.49 -7.16 -8.96
CA ASN A 48 -10.72 -7.91 -8.72
C ASN A 48 -11.22 -7.64 -7.29
N PRO A 49 -12.44 -7.09 -7.09
CA PRO A 49 -12.98 -6.83 -5.76
C PRO A 49 -13.08 -8.08 -4.86
N ASN A 50 -13.17 -9.27 -5.42
CA ASN A 50 -13.21 -10.51 -4.64
C ASN A 50 -11.89 -10.77 -3.90
N ASP A 51 -10.77 -10.30 -4.42
CA ASP A 51 -9.46 -10.42 -3.76
C ASP A 51 -9.37 -9.60 -2.47
N LEU A 52 -10.26 -8.60 -2.29
CA LEU A 52 -10.36 -7.81 -1.08
C LEU A 52 -10.58 -8.68 0.17
N MET A 53 -11.43 -9.71 0.01
CA MET A 53 -11.74 -10.62 1.11
C MET A 53 -10.51 -11.45 1.53
N GLU A 54 -9.64 -11.81 0.59
CA GLU A 54 -8.42 -12.57 0.90
C GLU A 54 -7.38 -11.69 1.62
N LEU A 55 -7.26 -10.42 1.23
CA LEU A 55 -6.43 -9.45 1.97
C LEU A 55 -6.95 -9.21 3.39
N TYR A 56 -8.27 -9.03 3.54
CA TYR A 56 -8.89 -8.89 4.85
C TYR A 56 -8.64 -10.11 5.74
N LYS A 57 -8.86 -11.33 5.22
CA LYS A 57 -8.62 -12.57 5.96
C LYS A 57 -7.16 -12.72 6.38
N ALA A 58 -6.21 -12.30 5.55
CA ALA A 58 -4.79 -12.34 5.89
C ALA A 58 -4.47 -11.46 7.09
N CYS A 59 -5.14 -10.30 7.24
CA CYS A 59 -5.02 -9.45 8.42
C CYS A 59 -5.86 -9.97 9.59
N ALA A 60 -7.15 -10.21 9.39
CA ALA A 60 -8.08 -10.50 10.48
C ALA A 60 -7.86 -11.88 11.13
N TYR A 61 -7.42 -12.86 10.35
CA TYR A 61 -7.29 -14.25 10.81
C TYR A 61 -5.89 -14.83 10.56
N GLY A 62 -5.11 -14.26 9.63
CA GLY A 62 -3.77 -14.75 9.27
C GLY A 62 -2.64 -14.13 10.08
N GLY A 63 -2.95 -13.20 10.97
CA GLY A 63 -1.98 -12.51 11.83
C GLY A 63 -1.01 -11.62 11.07
N ALA A 64 -1.40 -11.09 9.90
CA ALA A 64 -0.68 -10.05 9.21
C ALA A 64 -1.17 -8.68 9.68
N ASP A 65 -0.26 -7.73 9.86
CA ASP A 65 -0.62 -6.33 10.12
C ASP A 65 -0.89 -5.58 8.83
N VAL A 66 -0.20 -5.99 7.75
CA VAL A 66 -0.39 -5.47 6.40
C VAL A 66 -0.49 -6.63 5.41
N ALA A 67 -1.58 -6.71 4.66
CA ALA A 67 -1.73 -7.63 3.53
C ALA A 67 -1.60 -6.89 2.20
N ILE A 68 -0.80 -7.41 1.27
CA ILE A 68 -0.52 -6.80 -0.03
C ILE A 68 -1.00 -7.72 -1.13
N GLY A 69 -1.83 -7.20 -2.04
CA GLY A 69 -2.17 -7.89 -3.29
C GLY A 69 -0.97 -7.89 -4.23
N SER A 70 -0.27 -9.02 -4.31
CA SER A 70 1.01 -9.15 -5.00
C SER A 70 0.84 -9.80 -6.38
N ARG A 71 1.41 -9.15 -7.39
CA ARG A 71 1.51 -9.65 -8.76
C ARG A 71 2.66 -10.64 -8.95
N TYR A 72 3.58 -10.72 -7.98
CA TYR A 72 4.89 -11.35 -8.18
C TYR A 72 5.21 -12.49 -7.21
N ILE A 73 4.42 -12.75 -6.17
CA ILE A 73 4.72 -13.78 -5.17
C ILE A 73 4.59 -15.21 -5.71
N LYS A 74 3.70 -15.45 -6.68
CA LYS A 74 3.51 -16.74 -7.36
C LYS A 74 3.68 -16.62 -8.87
N GLY A 75 4.83 -16.08 -9.31
CA GLY A 75 5.09 -15.80 -10.72
C GLY A 75 4.71 -14.38 -11.11
N VAL A 76 4.41 -14.14 -12.38
CA VAL A 76 4.01 -12.84 -12.93
C VAL A 76 2.54 -12.90 -13.32
N ASN A 77 1.68 -12.32 -12.48
CA ASN A 77 0.23 -12.41 -12.62
C ASN A 77 -0.36 -11.07 -13.11
N VAL A 78 -0.05 -10.72 -14.35
CA VAL A 78 -0.55 -9.52 -15.01
C VAL A 78 -1.19 -9.87 -16.35
N VAL A 79 -2.31 -9.24 -16.66
CA VAL A 79 -3.08 -9.46 -17.90
C VAL A 79 -3.10 -8.18 -18.72
N ASN A 80 -2.88 -8.31 -20.02
CA ASN A 80 -2.89 -7.23 -21.02
C ASN A 80 -1.82 -6.15 -20.84
N TRP A 81 -0.74 -6.42 -20.10
CA TRP A 81 0.38 -5.48 -20.03
C TRP A 81 1.37 -5.71 -21.18
N PRO A 82 1.87 -4.65 -21.82
CA PRO A 82 3.01 -4.75 -22.70
C PRO A 82 4.24 -5.31 -21.92
N MET A 83 5.01 -6.20 -22.54
CA MET A 83 6.17 -6.86 -21.90
C MET A 83 7.14 -5.85 -21.27
N GLY A 84 7.40 -4.72 -21.93
CA GLY A 84 8.28 -3.67 -21.37
C GLY A 84 7.77 -3.09 -20.04
N ARG A 85 6.45 -2.98 -19.85
CA ARG A 85 5.84 -2.54 -18.59
C ARG A 85 5.95 -3.61 -17.50
N VAL A 86 5.78 -4.88 -17.87
CA VAL A 86 5.99 -6.02 -16.95
C VAL A 86 7.42 -6.00 -16.41
N LEU A 87 8.39 -5.98 -17.32
CA LEU A 87 9.81 -5.98 -16.96
C LEU A 87 10.18 -4.77 -16.10
N MET A 88 9.73 -3.57 -16.50
CA MET A 88 10.00 -2.35 -15.74
C MET A 88 9.45 -2.43 -14.31
N SER A 89 8.22 -2.88 -14.13
CA SER A 89 7.60 -3.02 -12.81
C SER A 89 8.26 -4.09 -11.95
N TYR A 90 8.61 -5.22 -12.56
CA TYR A 90 9.30 -6.32 -11.89
C TYR A 90 10.70 -5.91 -11.42
N PHE A 91 11.51 -5.31 -12.31
CA PHE A 91 12.84 -4.82 -11.97
C PHE A 91 12.80 -3.65 -10.98
N ALA A 92 11.78 -2.80 -11.02
CA ALA A 92 11.57 -1.76 -10.01
C ALA A 92 11.40 -2.39 -8.62
N SER A 93 10.62 -3.46 -8.50
CA SER A 93 10.45 -4.18 -7.22
C SER A 93 11.75 -4.84 -6.75
N ILE A 94 12.54 -5.43 -7.66
CA ILE A 94 13.87 -5.97 -7.33
C ILE A 94 14.80 -4.86 -6.80
N TYR A 95 14.86 -3.74 -7.50
CA TYR A 95 15.67 -2.58 -7.11
C TYR A 95 15.31 -2.10 -5.69
N VAL A 96 14.02 -1.90 -5.41
CA VAL A 96 13.55 -1.47 -4.08
C VAL A 96 14.00 -2.46 -3.00
N ARG A 97 13.84 -3.76 -3.24
CA ARG A 97 14.25 -4.80 -2.30
C ARG A 97 15.75 -4.79 -2.03
N LEU A 98 16.57 -4.67 -3.08
CA LEU A 98 18.03 -4.63 -2.95
C LEU A 98 18.49 -3.39 -2.17
N VAL A 99 17.89 -2.24 -2.42
CA VAL A 99 18.28 -0.99 -1.74
C VAL A 99 17.77 -0.94 -0.31
N THR A 100 16.53 -1.30 -0.07
CA THR A 100 15.87 -1.14 1.24
C THR A 100 16.04 -2.35 2.16
N GLY A 101 16.15 -3.55 1.60
CA GLY A 101 16.14 -4.82 2.34
C GLY A 101 14.74 -5.31 2.71
N ILE A 102 13.66 -4.66 2.24
CA ILE A 102 12.28 -5.06 2.56
C ILE A 102 11.96 -6.45 2.00
N PRO A 103 11.39 -7.37 2.80
CA PRO A 103 11.09 -8.74 2.35
C PRO A 103 9.72 -8.83 1.64
N VAL A 104 9.48 -7.95 0.64
CA VAL A 104 8.22 -7.88 -0.13
C VAL A 104 8.56 -8.01 -1.61
N MET A 105 7.92 -8.96 -2.30
CA MET A 105 8.17 -9.21 -3.73
C MET A 105 7.59 -8.11 -4.62
N ASP A 106 6.37 -7.65 -4.32
CA ASP A 106 5.70 -6.57 -5.03
C ASP A 106 5.73 -5.26 -4.24
N THR A 107 6.86 -4.59 -4.27
CA THR A 107 7.06 -3.34 -3.51
C THR A 107 6.24 -2.16 -4.04
N THR A 108 5.77 -2.24 -5.29
CA THR A 108 5.02 -1.16 -5.96
C THR A 108 3.51 -1.37 -5.94
N ALA A 109 3.01 -2.48 -5.39
CA ALA A 109 1.58 -2.76 -5.30
C ALA A 109 0.83 -1.68 -4.51
N GLY A 110 -0.34 -1.26 -5.02
CA GLY A 110 -1.23 -0.30 -4.39
C GLY A 110 -2.42 -0.93 -3.67
N PHE A 111 -2.76 -2.17 -3.99
CA PHE A 111 -3.87 -2.90 -3.38
C PHE A 111 -3.43 -3.53 -2.06
N LYS A 112 -3.95 -3.04 -0.95
CA LYS A 112 -3.51 -3.45 0.39
C LYS A 112 -4.64 -3.40 1.40
N CYS A 113 -4.48 -4.16 2.48
CA CYS A 113 -5.26 -4.06 3.70
C CYS A 113 -4.31 -3.80 4.87
N TYR A 114 -4.66 -2.86 5.73
CA TYR A 114 -3.94 -2.54 6.94
C TYR A 114 -4.80 -2.84 8.17
N HIS A 115 -4.19 -3.40 9.19
CA HIS A 115 -4.75 -3.31 10.53
C HIS A 115 -4.61 -1.88 11.05
N ARG A 116 -5.59 -1.40 11.83
CA ARG A 116 -5.65 -0.04 12.39
C ARG A 116 -4.34 0.40 13.03
N SER A 117 -3.74 -0.46 13.84
CA SER A 117 -2.51 -0.16 14.56
C SER A 117 -1.34 0.30 13.68
N VAL A 118 -1.28 -0.18 12.43
CA VAL A 118 -0.26 0.26 11.45
C VAL A 118 -0.44 1.72 11.12
N LEU A 119 -1.67 2.14 10.86
CA LEU A 119 -2.00 3.53 10.49
C LEU A 119 -1.88 4.49 11.67
N GLU A 120 -2.15 4.04 12.88
CA GLU A 120 -1.94 4.79 14.13
C GLU A 120 -0.45 4.99 14.44
N THR A 121 0.39 4.00 14.10
CA THR A 121 1.83 4.06 14.36
C THR A 121 2.58 4.89 13.31
N ILE A 122 2.13 4.85 12.06
CA ILE A 122 2.76 5.60 10.97
C ILE A 122 2.27 7.05 11.03
N ASP A 123 3.17 7.93 11.43
CA ASP A 123 2.93 9.38 11.43
C ASP A 123 2.83 9.92 9.99
N PRO A 124 1.65 10.40 9.56
CA PRO A 124 1.46 10.90 8.18
C PRO A 124 2.36 12.08 7.83
N GLU A 125 2.73 12.91 8.82
CA GLU A 125 3.58 14.09 8.61
C GLU A 125 5.02 13.71 8.26
N LYS A 126 5.42 12.48 8.62
CA LYS A 126 6.75 11.93 8.32
C LYS A 126 6.81 11.19 6.99
N ILE A 127 5.69 11.00 6.31
CA ILE A 127 5.63 10.45 4.97
C ILE A 127 6.00 11.54 3.96
N ARG A 128 7.06 11.31 3.19
CA ARG A 128 7.65 12.33 2.31
C ARG A 128 7.14 12.27 0.88
N PHE A 129 6.81 11.07 0.42
CA PHE A 129 6.44 10.85 -0.98
C PHE A 129 4.94 10.92 -1.19
N ILE A 130 4.51 11.74 -2.13
CA ILE A 130 3.10 11.92 -2.49
C ILE A 130 2.73 11.25 -3.81
N GLY A 131 3.73 10.76 -4.56
CA GLY A 131 3.58 10.06 -5.83
C GLY A 131 3.62 8.53 -5.68
N TYR A 132 4.12 7.82 -6.68
CA TYR A 132 4.21 6.35 -6.65
C TYR A 132 5.13 5.80 -5.54
N ALA A 133 6.14 6.56 -5.15
CA ALA A 133 7.04 6.19 -4.05
C ALA A 133 6.32 6.13 -2.69
N PHE A 134 5.15 6.78 -2.54
CA PHE A 134 4.29 6.66 -1.37
C PHE A 134 3.96 5.20 -1.03
N GLN A 135 3.62 4.40 -2.05
CA GLN A 135 3.28 2.99 -1.86
C GLN A 135 4.46 2.16 -1.32
N ILE A 136 5.67 2.54 -1.70
CA ILE A 136 6.91 1.91 -1.22
C ILE A 136 7.19 2.38 0.22
N GLU A 137 7.06 3.68 0.47
CA GLU A 137 7.35 4.29 1.77
C GLU A 137 6.43 3.74 2.87
N MET A 138 5.14 3.61 2.60
CA MET A 138 4.20 3.02 3.57
C MET A 138 4.59 1.60 3.99
N LYS A 139 4.91 0.72 3.02
CA LYS A 139 5.36 -0.64 3.30
C LYS A 139 6.69 -0.68 4.04
N PHE A 140 7.63 0.13 3.59
CA PHE A 140 8.95 0.22 4.22
C PHE A 140 8.85 0.73 5.65
N THR A 141 8.05 1.76 5.91
CA THR A 141 7.84 2.31 7.25
C THR A 141 7.16 1.29 8.17
N ALA A 142 6.10 0.61 7.71
CA ALA A 142 5.45 -0.46 8.46
C ALA A 142 6.46 -1.57 8.83
N TRP A 143 7.24 -2.04 7.87
CA TRP A 143 8.27 -3.05 8.11
C TRP A 143 9.33 -2.59 9.11
N LYS A 144 9.75 -1.33 9.05
CA LYS A 144 10.74 -0.75 9.99
C LYS A 144 10.22 -0.65 11.41
N HIS A 145 8.91 -0.47 11.61
CA HIS A 145 8.25 -0.55 12.92
C HIS A 145 8.01 -2.00 13.39
N GLY A 146 8.41 -3.01 12.61
CA GLY A 146 8.30 -4.41 12.99
C GLY A 146 6.97 -5.07 12.63
N PHE A 147 6.07 -4.39 11.93
CA PHE A 147 4.81 -4.97 11.49
C PHE A 147 5.00 -6.11 10.50
N LYS A 148 4.19 -7.15 10.67
CA LYS A 148 4.19 -8.33 9.81
C LYS A 148 3.46 -8.06 8.50
N ILE A 149 4.21 -8.11 7.40
CA ILE A 149 3.68 -7.92 6.05
C ILE A 149 3.51 -9.27 5.38
N THR A 150 2.33 -9.53 4.81
CA THR A 150 2.02 -10.75 4.05
C THR A 150 1.58 -10.40 2.65
N GLU A 151 2.06 -11.14 1.65
CA GLU A 151 1.64 -11.01 0.26
C GLU A 151 0.60 -12.05 -0.11
N VAL A 152 -0.51 -11.60 -0.66
CA VAL A 152 -1.60 -12.42 -1.20
C VAL A 152 -1.51 -12.37 -2.73
N PRO A 153 -1.43 -13.51 -3.43
CA PRO A 153 -1.36 -13.51 -4.88
C PRO A 153 -2.66 -12.99 -5.49
N ILE A 154 -2.55 -12.02 -6.39
CA ILE A 154 -3.67 -11.47 -7.16
C ILE A 154 -3.37 -11.51 -8.66
N ILE A 155 -4.42 -11.43 -9.47
CA ILE A 155 -4.30 -11.19 -10.91
C ILE A 155 -4.61 -9.72 -11.18
N PHE A 156 -3.63 -9.00 -11.72
CA PHE A 156 -3.79 -7.60 -12.10
C PHE A 156 -4.12 -7.50 -13.59
N THR A 157 -5.25 -6.90 -13.93
CA THR A 157 -5.63 -6.66 -15.31
C THR A 157 -5.36 -5.22 -15.70
N ASP A 158 -4.89 -4.95 -16.92
CA ASP A 158 -4.72 -3.55 -17.33
C ASP A 158 -6.07 -2.83 -17.33
N ARG A 159 -6.03 -1.57 -16.95
CA ARG A 159 -7.24 -0.75 -16.84
C ARG A 159 -8.03 -0.73 -18.13
N ALA A 160 -9.35 -0.82 -18.03
CA ALA A 160 -10.24 -0.80 -19.19
C ALA A 160 -10.35 0.62 -19.82
N LYS A 161 -10.06 1.68 -19.06
CA LYS A 161 -10.16 3.08 -19.48
C LYS A 161 -9.02 3.93 -18.93
N GLY A 162 -8.58 4.91 -19.71
CA GLY A 162 -7.54 5.87 -19.34
C GLY A 162 -6.13 5.45 -19.77
N THR A 163 -5.22 6.41 -19.81
CA THR A 163 -3.81 6.22 -20.17
C THR A 163 -2.92 6.20 -18.94
N SER A 164 -1.88 5.37 -18.98
CA SER A 164 -0.87 5.36 -17.91
C SER A 164 -0.17 6.72 -17.82
N LYS A 165 -0.14 7.27 -16.59
CA LYS A 165 0.48 8.58 -16.30
C LYS A 165 1.97 8.47 -15.94
N MET A 166 2.59 7.31 -16.15
CA MET A 166 4.02 7.15 -15.86
C MET A 166 4.87 7.91 -16.88
N SER A 167 5.41 9.04 -16.45
CA SER A 167 6.43 9.79 -17.21
C SER A 167 7.84 9.36 -16.78
N LYS A 168 8.84 9.65 -17.64
CA LYS A 168 10.26 9.42 -17.30
C LYS A 168 10.68 10.17 -16.02
N GLY A 169 10.07 11.32 -15.73
CA GLY A 169 10.30 12.09 -14.50
C GLY A 169 9.86 11.36 -13.25
N ILE A 170 8.68 10.74 -13.27
CA ILE A 170 8.14 9.95 -12.14
C ILE A 170 9.04 8.75 -11.84
N PHE A 171 9.56 8.08 -12.87
CA PHE A 171 10.49 6.96 -12.68
C PHE A 171 11.80 7.41 -12.01
N LYS A 172 12.41 8.50 -12.49
CA LYS A 172 13.63 9.06 -11.90
C LYS A 172 13.40 9.49 -10.44
N GLU A 173 12.28 10.15 -10.17
CA GLU A 173 11.88 10.52 -8.81
C GLU A 173 11.74 9.31 -7.89
N ALA A 174 11.13 8.22 -8.36
CA ALA A 174 10.98 7.00 -7.59
C ALA A 174 12.34 6.34 -7.28
N VAL A 175 13.26 6.27 -8.25
CA VAL A 175 14.59 5.70 -8.06
C VAL A 175 15.39 6.51 -7.01
N ILE A 176 15.45 7.83 -7.16
CA ILE A 176 16.14 8.70 -6.21
C ILE A 176 15.45 8.66 -4.84
N GLY A 177 14.12 8.67 -4.82
CA GLY A 177 13.32 8.61 -3.61
C GLY A 177 13.59 7.37 -2.77
N VAL A 178 13.75 6.20 -3.39
CA VAL A 178 14.09 4.96 -2.68
C VAL A 178 15.47 5.05 -2.00
N LEU A 179 16.46 5.64 -2.67
CA LEU A 179 17.77 5.89 -2.06
C LEU A 179 17.69 6.86 -0.89
N GLN A 180 16.97 7.98 -1.08
CA GLN A 180 16.74 8.97 -0.01
C GLN A 180 16.01 8.36 1.18
N MET A 181 15.01 7.52 0.94
CA MET A 181 14.28 6.78 1.97
C MET A 181 15.22 5.86 2.75
N LYS A 182 16.07 5.09 2.06
CA LYS A 182 17.05 4.22 2.71
C LYS A 182 18.04 5.01 3.56
N ILE A 183 18.64 6.05 3.02
CA ILE A 183 19.60 6.91 3.74
C ILE A 183 18.90 7.57 4.94
N GLY A 184 17.72 8.17 4.72
CA GLY A 184 16.94 8.79 5.78
C GLY A 184 16.58 7.83 6.91
N SER A 185 16.35 6.56 6.58
CA SER A 185 16.02 5.53 7.57
C SER A 185 17.20 5.19 8.53
N LEU A 186 18.42 5.52 8.17
CA LEU A 186 19.59 5.32 9.05
C LEU A 186 19.63 6.35 10.19
N PHE A 187 19.00 7.50 10.00
CA PHE A 187 18.94 8.61 10.97
C PHE A 187 17.58 8.72 11.67
N ARG A 188 16.59 7.96 11.22
CA ARG A 188 15.24 7.93 11.82
C ARG A 188 15.14 6.78 12.81
N LYS A 189 14.67 7.06 14.02
CA LYS A 189 14.28 6.00 14.96
C LYS A 189 12.90 5.47 14.57
N TYR A 190 12.79 4.17 14.51
CA TYR A 190 11.54 3.44 14.35
C TYR A 190 11.31 2.69 15.66
N GLU A 191 10.32 3.11 16.41
CA GLU A 191 9.94 2.39 17.62
C GLU A 191 9.19 1.13 17.21
N PRO A 192 9.64 -0.06 17.68
CA PRO A 192 8.91 -1.28 17.37
C PRO A 192 7.49 -1.20 17.91
N TYR A 193 6.52 -1.57 17.08
CA TYR A 193 5.15 -1.72 17.53
C TYR A 193 5.11 -2.79 18.63
N GLN A 194 4.60 -2.42 19.80
CA GLN A 194 4.31 -3.35 20.88
C GLN A 194 2.82 -3.63 20.86
N GLU A 195 2.46 -4.87 20.54
CA GLU A 195 1.07 -5.31 20.64
C GLU A 195 0.63 -5.13 22.09
N THR A 196 -0.21 -4.13 22.34
CA THR A 196 -0.82 -3.95 23.66
C THR A 196 -1.71 -5.17 23.89
N SER A 197 -1.39 -5.99 24.89
CA SER A 197 -2.10 -7.22 25.27
C SER A 197 -3.49 -6.90 25.87
N VAL A 198 -4.36 -6.33 25.03
CA VAL A 198 -5.74 -6.03 25.38
C VAL A 198 -6.66 -6.74 24.39
N SER A 199 -6.76 -8.04 24.47
CA SER A 199 -7.95 -8.81 24.06
C SER A 199 -7.79 -10.33 24.28
N GLN A 200 -7.47 -10.76 25.48
CA GLN A 200 -7.73 -12.17 25.88
C GLN A 200 -8.76 -12.27 27.01
N SER A 201 -9.74 -11.37 27.04
CA SER A 201 -10.83 -11.45 28.01
C SER A 201 -12.21 -11.35 27.36
N ALA A 202 -12.44 -12.10 26.29
CA ALA A 202 -13.78 -12.38 25.78
C ALA A 202 -13.75 -13.74 25.07
N ALA A 203 -13.70 -14.80 25.84
CA ALA A 203 -14.08 -16.15 25.46
C ALA A 203 -15.25 -16.59 26.32
#